data_68a28f894e890cabc3c2625b31687b5d
#
_entry.id   68a28f894e890cabc3c2625b31687b5d
#
_cell.length_a   1.000
_cell.length_b   1.000
_cell.length_c   1.000
_cell.angle_alpha   90.00
_cell.angle_beta   90.00
_cell.angle_gamma   90.00
#
_symmetry.space_group_name_H-M   'P 1'
#
loop_
_entity.id
_entity.type
_entity.pdbx_description
1 polymer ?
#
loop_
_entity_poly.entity_id
_entity_poly.type
_entity_poly.pdbx_seq_one_letter_code
_entity_poly.pdbx_strand_id
1 'polypeptide(L)'
;MVVDMKLTKELAYLIGFWKMRSTKDGIGITGDAEQQQKFISEVLKAKLVTPDRVLLKGDSALFHHIKYRNDLLYVVKNQNDLFARKNKLTAAYVKGMYDSAGSFEKGILLINNTTFQDQMLIERLGFYTERRKKVLGIKHPDKFFEFIERYS
;
A
#
# COMPACT_ATOMS: atom_id res chain seq x y z
N MET A 1 2.85 16.94 13.31
CA MET A 1 1.94 17.21 12.20
C MET A 1 0.68 16.36 12.33
N VAL A 2 -0.48 16.96 12.24
CA VAL A 2 -1.73 16.25 12.33
C VAL A 2 -2.23 15.94 10.91
N VAL A 3 -2.64 14.69 10.68
CA VAL A 3 -3.24 14.30 9.41
C VAL A 3 -4.70 14.74 9.42
N ASP A 4 -5.07 15.63 8.50
CA ASP A 4 -6.47 16.10 8.39
C ASP A 4 -7.38 15.08 7.70
N MET A 5 -6.80 14.14 6.96
CA MET A 5 -7.54 13.09 6.31
C MET A 5 -7.96 12.05 7.34
N LYS A 6 -9.24 11.72 7.36
CA LYS A 6 -9.70 10.62 8.18
C LYS A 6 -9.23 9.31 7.58
N LEU A 7 -8.47 8.53 8.34
CA LEU A 7 -7.97 7.25 7.87
C LEU A 7 -9.09 6.22 7.88
N THR A 8 -9.52 5.84 6.69
CA THR A 8 -10.54 4.80 6.48
C THR A 8 -9.86 3.54 5.94
N LYS A 9 -10.59 2.44 5.92
CA LYS A 9 -10.13 1.18 5.32
C LYS A 9 -9.72 1.38 3.85
N GLU A 10 -10.54 2.09 3.09
CA GLU A 10 -10.29 2.38 1.68
C GLU A 10 -9.03 3.22 1.50
N LEU A 11 -8.85 4.23 2.34
CA LEU A 11 -7.66 5.07 2.29
C LEU A 11 -6.42 4.32 2.73
N ALA A 12 -6.51 3.49 3.76
CA ALA A 12 -5.39 2.65 4.20
C ALA A 12 -4.94 1.72 3.07
N TYR A 13 -5.88 1.08 2.38
CA TYR A 13 -5.59 0.25 1.23
C TYR A 13 -4.86 1.04 0.14
N LEU A 14 -5.39 2.20 -0.20
CA LEU A 14 -4.80 3.07 -1.22
C LEU A 14 -3.37 3.46 -0.87
N ILE A 15 -3.11 3.85 0.37
CA ILE A 15 -1.77 4.26 0.80
C ILE A 15 -0.80 3.09 0.74
N GLY A 16 -1.21 1.90 1.17
CA GLY A 16 -0.40 0.70 1.07
C GLY A 16 -0.08 0.35 -0.38
N PHE A 17 -1.06 0.45 -1.26
CA PHE A 17 -0.87 0.23 -2.69
C PHE A 17 0.09 1.25 -3.30
N TRP A 18 -0.14 2.52 -3.03
CA TRP A 18 0.63 3.64 -3.57
C TRP A 18 2.11 3.61 -3.16
N LYS A 19 2.38 3.38 -1.90
CA LYS A 19 3.76 3.51 -1.40
C LYS A 19 4.74 2.53 -2.05
N MET A 20 4.25 1.39 -2.51
CA MET A 20 5.11 0.36 -3.11
C MET A 20 5.55 0.72 -4.53
N ARG A 21 4.85 1.63 -5.20
CA ARG A 21 5.09 2.00 -6.60
C ARG A 21 5.04 3.50 -6.82
N SER A 22 5.25 4.29 -5.78
CA SER A 22 5.05 5.74 -5.85
C SER A 22 5.96 6.42 -6.86
N THR A 23 5.38 7.39 -7.57
CA THR A 23 6.13 8.29 -8.44
C THR A 23 6.88 9.34 -7.62
N LYS A 24 7.91 9.94 -8.20
CA LYS A 24 8.66 11.02 -7.54
C LYS A 24 7.82 12.29 -7.45
N ASP A 25 7.04 12.57 -8.48
CA ASP A 25 6.18 13.75 -8.55
C ASP A 25 4.75 13.39 -8.22
N GLY A 26 4.08 14.27 -7.48
CA GLY A 26 2.66 14.16 -7.20
C GLY A 26 2.31 12.93 -6.37
N ILE A 27 1.06 12.52 -6.50
CA ILE A 27 0.55 11.28 -5.91
C ILE A 27 0.23 10.35 -7.07
N GLY A 28 1.05 9.33 -7.26
CA GLY A 28 0.87 8.44 -8.40
C GLY A 28 1.66 7.17 -8.27
N ILE A 29 1.43 6.27 -9.21
CA ILE A 29 2.15 5.01 -9.29
C ILE A 29 2.74 4.81 -10.67
N THR A 30 3.80 4.01 -10.73
CA THR A 30 4.37 3.48 -11.96
C THR A 30 4.05 1.99 -12.01
N GLY A 31 3.45 1.54 -13.10
CA GLY A 31 3.08 0.15 -13.27
C GLY A 31 2.40 -0.11 -14.60
N ASP A 32 1.88 -1.32 -14.77
CA ASP A 32 1.16 -1.68 -15.99
C ASP A 32 -0.25 -1.04 -16.02
N ALA A 33 -0.98 -1.27 -17.12
CA ALA A 33 -2.30 -0.68 -17.31
C ALA A 33 -3.29 -1.09 -16.22
N GLU A 34 -3.24 -2.34 -15.78
CA GLU A 34 -4.12 -2.85 -14.74
C GLU A 34 -3.85 -2.18 -13.39
N GLN A 35 -2.57 -2.01 -13.04
CA GLN A 35 -2.17 -1.34 -11.82
C GLN A 35 -2.53 0.14 -11.84
N GLN A 36 -2.34 0.81 -12.97
CA GLN A 36 -2.75 2.20 -13.15
C GLN A 36 -4.26 2.35 -12.98
N GLN A 37 -5.04 1.47 -13.59
CA GLN A 37 -6.50 1.49 -13.46
C GLN A 37 -6.95 1.27 -12.02
N LYS A 38 -6.31 0.35 -11.31
CA LYS A 38 -6.62 0.11 -9.91
C LYS A 38 -6.35 1.34 -9.07
N PHE A 39 -5.21 1.98 -9.27
CA PHE A 39 -4.86 3.21 -8.56
C PHE A 39 -5.87 4.32 -8.84
N ILE A 40 -6.20 4.55 -10.12
CA ILE A 40 -7.16 5.59 -10.51
C ILE A 40 -8.52 5.31 -9.85
N SER A 41 -8.99 4.07 -9.90
CA SER A 41 -10.25 3.68 -9.29
C SER A 41 -10.27 4.00 -7.80
N GLU A 42 -9.18 3.69 -7.09
CA GLU A 42 -9.11 3.91 -5.64
C GLU A 42 -9.04 5.39 -5.27
N VAL A 43 -8.29 6.20 -6.02
CA VAL A 43 -8.23 7.65 -5.72
C VAL A 43 -9.55 8.34 -6.00
N LEU A 44 -10.30 7.89 -7.02
CA LEU A 44 -11.62 8.43 -7.31
C LEU A 44 -12.64 8.02 -6.24
N LYS A 45 -12.61 6.78 -5.80
CA LYS A 45 -13.47 6.31 -4.71
C LYS A 45 -13.22 7.06 -3.42
N ALA A 46 -11.95 7.35 -3.13
CA ALA A 46 -11.56 8.11 -1.95
C ALA A 46 -11.84 9.61 -2.09
N LYS A 47 -12.29 10.06 -3.25
CA LYS A 47 -12.60 11.46 -3.55
C LYS A 47 -11.42 12.40 -3.35
N LEU A 48 -10.21 11.90 -3.63
CA LEU A 48 -9.00 12.71 -3.54
C LEU A 48 -8.79 13.58 -4.76
N VAL A 49 -9.38 13.21 -5.89
CA VAL A 49 -9.16 13.86 -7.17
C VAL A 49 -10.39 13.62 -8.06
N THR A 50 -10.61 14.53 -9.00
CA THR A 50 -11.63 14.35 -10.05
C THR A 50 -10.95 13.73 -11.29
N PRO A 51 -11.73 13.02 -12.15
CA PRO A 51 -11.13 12.32 -13.31
C PRO A 51 -10.33 13.23 -14.24
N ASP A 52 -10.76 14.48 -14.41
CA ASP A 52 -10.10 15.45 -15.30
C ASP A 52 -8.71 15.87 -14.81
N ARG A 53 -8.39 15.63 -13.55
CA ARG A 53 -7.08 15.99 -12.97
C ARG A 53 -6.08 14.84 -12.93
N VAL A 54 -6.50 13.64 -13.30
CA VAL A 54 -5.60 12.49 -13.37
C VAL A 54 -4.77 12.60 -14.64
N LEU A 55 -3.47 12.50 -14.49
CA LEU A 55 -2.52 12.57 -15.59
C LEU A 55 -1.97 11.18 -15.89
N LEU A 56 -1.92 10.82 -17.17
CA LEU A 56 -1.30 9.58 -17.63
C LEU A 56 -0.03 9.93 -18.37
N LYS A 57 1.10 9.42 -17.90
CA LYS A 57 2.41 9.68 -18.50
C LYS A 57 3.17 8.36 -18.63
N GLY A 58 3.17 7.79 -19.84
CA GLY A 58 3.86 6.54 -20.09
C GLY A 58 3.29 5.42 -19.22
N ASP A 59 4.10 4.86 -18.35
CA ASP A 59 3.71 3.79 -17.42
C ASP A 59 3.28 4.33 -16.05
N SER A 60 3.01 5.63 -15.95
CA SER A 60 2.61 6.27 -14.70
C SER A 60 1.23 6.91 -14.78
N ALA A 61 0.49 6.85 -13.66
CA ALA A 61 -0.75 7.56 -13.44
C ALA A 61 -0.60 8.39 -12.17
N LEU A 62 -0.90 9.68 -12.21
CA LEU A 62 -0.66 10.57 -11.07
C LEU A 62 -1.59 11.79 -11.08
N PHE A 63 -1.65 12.46 -9.94
CA PHE A 63 -2.27 13.77 -9.80
C PHE A 63 -1.48 14.59 -8.79
N HIS A 64 -1.72 15.90 -8.76
CA HIS A 64 -0.98 16.81 -7.88
C HIS A 64 -1.88 17.37 -6.80
N HIS A 65 -1.47 17.23 -5.54
CA HIS A 65 -2.14 17.82 -4.39
C HIS A 65 -1.17 17.81 -3.20
N ILE A 66 -0.54 18.94 -2.96
CA ILE A 66 0.57 19.04 -1.99
C ILE A 66 0.15 18.57 -0.59
N LYS A 67 -1.00 19.06 -0.11
CA LYS A 67 -1.47 18.71 1.23
C LYS A 67 -1.74 17.22 1.38
N TYR A 68 -2.45 16.62 0.44
CA TYR A 68 -2.74 15.20 0.48
C TYR A 68 -1.45 14.38 0.39
N ARG A 69 -0.51 14.81 -0.45
CA ARG A 69 0.78 14.12 -0.56
C ARG A 69 1.50 14.09 0.78
N ASN A 70 1.52 15.22 1.49
CA ASN A 70 2.12 15.29 2.81
C ASN A 70 1.41 14.40 3.82
N ASP A 71 0.08 14.33 3.77
CA ASP A 71 -0.70 13.44 4.63
C ASP A 71 -0.40 11.96 4.36
N LEU A 72 -0.32 11.57 3.09
CA LEU A 72 0.02 10.19 2.73
C LEU A 72 1.45 9.83 3.19
N LEU A 73 2.39 10.74 2.99
CA LEU A 73 3.77 10.53 3.45
C LEU A 73 3.85 10.42 4.98
N TYR A 74 3.05 11.16 5.70
CA TYR A 74 2.97 11.06 7.15
C TYR A 74 2.51 9.66 7.58
N VAL A 75 1.48 9.13 6.92
CA VAL A 75 0.98 7.79 7.22
C VAL A 75 2.08 6.74 6.97
N VAL A 76 2.76 6.81 5.84
CA VAL A 76 3.84 5.88 5.51
C VAL A 76 4.98 5.98 6.53
N LYS A 77 5.38 7.19 6.89
CA LYS A 77 6.45 7.40 7.87
C LYS A 77 6.10 6.81 9.24
N ASN A 78 4.84 6.85 9.62
CA ASN A 78 4.36 6.39 10.92
C ASN A 78 3.61 5.06 10.85
N GLN A 79 3.79 4.31 9.77
CA GLN A 79 3.03 3.08 9.52
C GLN A 79 3.17 2.05 10.64
N ASN A 80 4.36 1.93 11.24
CA ASN A 80 4.60 0.90 12.25
C ASN A 80 3.88 1.20 13.57
N ASP A 81 3.55 2.46 13.80
CA ASP A 81 2.72 2.85 14.94
C ASP A 81 1.23 2.81 14.59
N LEU A 82 0.86 3.28 13.41
CA LEU A 82 -0.54 3.36 12.99
C LEU A 82 -1.14 1.97 12.74
N PHE A 83 -0.35 1.03 12.25
CA PHE A 83 -0.82 -0.30 11.87
C PHE A 83 -0.19 -1.39 12.74
N ALA A 84 -0.06 -1.11 14.04
CA ALA A 84 0.59 -2.03 14.97
C ALA A 84 -0.31 -3.19 15.41
N ARG A 85 -1.60 -3.14 15.13
CA ARG A 85 -2.58 -4.12 15.59
C ARG A 85 -3.31 -4.77 14.43
N LYS A 86 -3.72 -6.02 14.62
CA LYS A 86 -4.55 -6.74 13.66
C LYS A 86 -5.97 -6.19 13.69
N ASN A 87 -6.31 -5.36 12.73
CA ASN A 87 -7.63 -4.76 12.58
C ASN A 87 -7.90 -4.47 11.10
N LYS A 88 -9.07 -3.89 10.81
CA LYS A 88 -9.49 -3.61 9.42
C LYS A 88 -8.55 -2.66 8.70
N LEU A 89 -8.05 -1.63 9.39
CA LEU A 89 -7.15 -0.66 8.77
C LEU A 89 -5.82 -1.29 8.42
N THR A 90 -5.25 -2.05 9.35
CA THR A 90 -3.98 -2.74 9.12
C THR A 90 -4.09 -3.77 8.02
N ALA A 91 -5.16 -4.57 8.02
CA ALA A 91 -5.39 -5.57 6.97
C ALA A 91 -5.50 -4.90 5.59
N ALA A 92 -6.23 -3.79 5.50
CA ALA A 92 -6.37 -3.05 4.26
C ALA A 92 -5.04 -2.49 3.76
N TYR A 93 -4.25 -1.92 4.67
CA TYR A 93 -2.93 -1.37 4.34
C TYR A 93 -1.99 -2.45 3.79
N VAL A 94 -1.90 -3.58 4.49
CA VAL A 94 -1.03 -4.69 4.09
C VAL A 94 -1.53 -5.33 2.79
N LYS A 95 -2.85 -5.45 2.62
CA LYS A 95 -3.43 -5.94 1.36
C LYS A 95 -3.07 -5.01 0.20
N GLY A 96 -3.09 -3.70 0.42
CA GLY A 96 -2.66 -2.73 -0.58
C GLY A 96 -1.20 -2.96 -0.99
N MET A 97 -0.32 -3.16 -0.04
CA MET A 97 1.08 -3.49 -0.31
C MET A 97 1.20 -4.75 -1.17
N TYR A 98 0.48 -5.79 -0.79
CA TYR A 98 0.51 -7.06 -1.51
C TYR A 98 -0.07 -6.94 -2.94
N ASP A 99 -1.21 -6.29 -3.08
CA ASP A 99 -1.83 -6.11 -4.40
C ASP A 99 -0.95 -5.29 -5.35
N SER A 100 -0.17 -4.37 -4.80
CA SER A 100 0.71 -3.50 -5.57
C SER A 100 2.02 -4.18 -5.98
N ALA A 101 2.66 -4.91 -5.07
CA ALA A 101 4.02 -5.39 -5.25
C ALA A 101 4.20 -6.88 -4.91
N GLY A 102 3.12 -7.57 -4.61
CA GLY A 102 3.19 -8.97 -4.20
C GLY A 102 3.00 -9.96 -5.32
N SER A 103 3.45 -11.16 -5.06
CA SER A 103 3.18 -12.32 -5.92
C SER A 103 3.07 -13.57 -5.06
N PHE A 104 2.29 -14.53 -5.55
CA PHE A 104 2.13 -15.81 -4.88
C PHE A 104 2.30 -16.90 -5.92
N GLU A 105 3.44 -17.58 -5.85
CA GLU A 105 3.78 -18.64 -6.80
C GLU A 105 4.38 -19.83 -6.06
N LYS A 106 3.91 -21.03 -6.40
CA LYS A 106 4.46 -22.28 -5.85
C LYS A 106 4.46 -22.32 -4.32
N GLY A 107 3.41 -21.76 -3.71
CA GLY A 107 3.27 -21.72 -2.25
C GLY A 107 4.13 -20.67 -1.56
N ILE A 108 4.79 -19.79 -2.31
CA ILE A 108 5.65 -18.74 -1.76
C ILE A 108 5.00 -17.37 -1.97
N LEU A 109 4.85 -16.61 -0.90
CA LEU A 109 4.35 -15.25 -0.94
C LEU A 109 5.51 -14.28 -0.85
N LEU A 110 5.63 -13.41 -1.85
CA LEU A 110 6.70 -12.41 -1.93
C LEU A 110 6.11 -11.02 -2.08
N ILE A 111 6.72 -10.04 -1.43
CA ILE A 111 6.40 -8.62 -1.65
C ILE A 111 7.69 -7.93 -2.07
N ASN A 112 7.67 -7.32 -3.25
CA ASN A 112 8.83 -6.63 -3.81
C ASN A 112 8.91 -5.20 -3.29
N ASN A 113 10.08 -4.59 -3.47
CA ASN A 113 10.31 -3.18 -3.14
C ASN A 113 10.01 -2.81 -1.69
N THR A 114 10.29 -3.73 -0.77
CA THR A 114 10.08 -3.51 0.66
C THR A 114 11.30 -2.84 1.30
N THR A 115 11.02 -2.16 2.42
CA THR A 115 12.05 -1.61 3.29
C THR A 115 12.18 -2.45 4.55
N PHE A 116 13.19 -2.18 5.35
CA PHE A 116 13.34 -2.80 6.66
C PHE A 116 12.14 -2.48 7.57
N GLN A 117 11.60 -1.27 7.45
CA GLN A 117 10.42 -0.87 8.22
C GLN A 117 9.19 -1.71 7.83
N ASP A 118 9.05 -2.06 6.56
CA ASP A 118 7.97 -2.93 6.10
C ASP A 118 8.09 -4.32 6.71
N GLN A 119 9.31 -4.85 6.77
CA GLN A 119 9.55 -6.14 7.43
C GLN A 119 9.16 -6.09 8.90
N MET A 120 9.56 -5.04 9.61
CA MET A 120 9.20 -4.87 11.01
C MET A 120 7.69 -4.80 11.21
N LEU A 121 6.99 -4.09 10.33
CA LEU A 121 5.53 -4.01 10.37
C LEU A 121 4.89 -5.41 10.30
N ILE A 122 5.31 -6.19 9.32
CA ILE A 122 4.76 -7.52 9.09
C ILE A 122 5.11 -8.46 10.25
N GLU A 123 6.33 -8.41 10.75
CA GLU A 123 6.77 -9.26 11.86
C GLU A 123 6.05 -8.93 13.16
N ARG A 124 5.78 -7.67 13.42
CA ARG A 124 5.02 -7.26 14.60
C ARG A 124 3.57 -7.76 14.59
N LEU A 125 3.05 -8.04 13.40
CA LEU A 125 1.72 -8.64 13.25
C LEU A 125 1.74 -10.16 13.48
N GLY A 126 2.91 -10.74 13.73
CA GLY A 126 3.05 -12.16 14.06
C GLY A 126 3.40 -13.05 12.87
N PHE A 127 3.78 -12.47 11.74
CA PHE A 127 4.15 -13.26 10.56
C PHE A 127 5.66 -13.46 10.51
N TYR A 128 6.08 -14.67 10.15
CA TYR A 128 7.50 -14.96 9.94
C TYR A 128 7.92 -14.53 8.55
N THR A 129 9.04 -13.84 8.45
CA THR A 129 9.52 -13.30 7.18
C THR A 129 10.97 -13.65 6.95
N GLU A 130 11.38 -13.59 5.68
CA GLU A 130 12.75 -13.68 5.26
C GLU A 130 12.96 -12.61 4.18
N ARG A 131 13.98 -11.79 4.36
CA ARG A 131 14.22 -10.69 3.43
C ARG A 131 15.50 -10.91 2.65
N ARG A 132 15.42 -10.78 1.32
CA ARG A 132 16.59 -10.81 0.43
C ARG A 132 16.57 -9.53 -0.38
N LYS A 133 17.51 -8.62 -0.12
CA LYS A 133 17.56 -7.29 -0.72
C LYS A 133 16.27 -6.54 -0.45
N LYS A 134 15.48 -6.23 -1.49
CA LYS A 134 14.22 -5.51 -1.35
C LYS A 134 13.00 -6.42 -1.40
N VAL A 135 13.20 -7.73 -1.47
CA VAL A 135 12.10 -8.69 -1.54
C VAL A 135 11.88 -9.32 -0.17
N LEU A 136 10.63 -9.23 0.30
CA LEU A 136 10.22 -9.82 1.56
C LEU A 136 9.42 -11.09 1.29
N GLY A 137 9.93 -12.24 1.76
CA GLY A 137 9.19 -13.49 1.71
C GLY A 137 8.41 -13.66 3.00
N ILE A 138 7.13 -14.02 2.89
CA ILE A 138 6.28 -14.28 4.05
C ILE A 138 6.05 -15.77 4.15
N LYS A 139 6.48 -16.35 5.27
CA LYS A 139 6.27 -17.75 5.57
C LYS A 139 4.85 -17.99 6.05
N HIS A 140 4.32 -19.17 5.80
CA HIS A 140 2.94 -19.52 6.13
C HIS A 140 1.95 -18.54 5.50
N PRO A 141 1.94 -18.46 4.15
CA PRO A 141 1.09 -17.49 3.44
C PRO A 141 -0.41 -17.68 3.69
N ASP A 142 -0.84 -18.89 4.02
CA ASP A 142 -2.21 -19.18 4.40
C ASP A 142 -2.67 -18.33 5.59
N LYS A 143 -1.82 -18.12 6.58
CA LYS A 143 -2.12 -17.27 7.74
C LYS A 143 -2.22 -15.81 7.36
N PHE A 144 -1.37 -15.37 6.43
CA PHE A 144 -1.41 -14.00 5.92
C PHE A 144 -2.71 -13.73 5.18
N PHE A 145 -3.10 -14.62 4.27
CA PHE A 145 -4.35 -14.48 3.54
C PHE A 145 -5.56 -14.59 4.46
N GLU A 146 -5.52 -15.45 5.46
CA GLU A 146 -6.58 -15.56 6.46
C GLU A 146 -6.76 -14.26 7.24
N PHE A 147 -5.65 -13.61 7.62
CA PHE A 147 -5.70 -12.32 8.29
C PHE A 147 -6.37 -11.26 7.42
N ILE A 148 -5.94 -11.15 6.16
CA ILE A 148 -6.52 -10.17 5.23
C ILE A 148 -8.02 -10.44 5.04
N GLU A 149 -8.40 -11.69 4.83
CA GLU A 149 -9.78 -12.06 4.58
C GLU A 149 -10.68 -11.82 5.81
N ARG A 150 -10.17 -12.13 6.98
CA ARG A 150 -10.90 -11.98 8.24
C ARG A 150 -11.35 -10.54 8.49
N TYR A 151 -10.57 -9.57 8.07
CA TYR A 151 -10.82 -8.16 8.31
C TYR A 151 -11.26 -7.39 7.05
N SER A 152 -11.53 -8.09 5.98
CA SER A 152 -11.97 -7.46 4.73
C SER A 152 -13.43 -7.01 4.75
#